data_a17efecaa8cf164fe74aec65934a0698
#
_entry.id   a17efecaa8cf164fe74aec65934a0698
#
_cell.length_a   1.000
_cell.length_b   1.000
_cell.length_c   1.000
_cell.angle_alpha   90.00
_cell.angle_beta   90.00
_cell.angle_gamma   90.00
#
_symmetry.space_group_name_H-M   'P 1'
#
loop_
_entity.id
_entity.type
_entity.pdbx_description
1 polymer ?
#
loop_
_entity_poly.entity_id
_entity_poly.type
_entity_poly.pdbx_seq_one_letter_code
_entity_poly.pdbx_strand_id
1 'polypeptide(L)'
;KCEWELRKMSGLTGLFMLRILPYLPGLKNYVNPKKFEFITYDYIYVKPGHEDKLERMFITLLQEFKATFALLWQDVKSPLHPVVNKMDKGFLSTFSKVPTGRTMMTLGNISDEQVSQLMQKPVFTCAMDMT
;
A
#
# COMPACT_ATOMS: atom_id res chain seq x y z
N LYS A 1 -4.67 -8.39 -8.94
CA LYS A 1 -3.30 -8.09 -9.41
C LYS A 1 -3.38 -6.93 -10.37
N CYS A 2 -2.57 -5.91 -10.14
CA CYS A 2 -2.49 -4.70 -10.95
C CYS A 2 -1.17 -4.67 -11.70
N GLU A 3 -1.16 -3.99 -12.86
CA GLU A 3 0.03 -3.79 -13.66
C GLU A 3 0.12 -2.31 -14.04
N TRP A 4 1.25 -1.68 -13.75
CA TRP A 4 1.53 -0.29 -14.07
C TRP A 4 2.80 -0.16 -14.89
N GLU A 5 2.82 0.81 -15.78
CA GLU A 5 4.03 1.28 -16.44
C GLU A 5 4.56 2.52 -15.72
N LEU A 6 5.75 2.41 -15.13
CA LEU A 6 6.39 3.53 -14.46
C LEU A 6 7.17 4.36 -15.49
N ARG A 7 6.54 5.42 -16.01
CA ARG A 7 7.14 6.27 -17.05
C ARG A 7 8.06 7.34 -16.50
N LYS A 8 7.73 7.91 -15.33
CA LYS A 8 8.50 9.01 -14.74
C LYS A 8 8.38 8.99 -13.22
N MET A 9 9.51 9.07 -12.57
CA MET A 9 9.60 9.33 -11.13
C MET A 9 10.61 10.46 -10.91
N SER A 10 10.28 11.42 -10.05
CA SER A 10 11.14 12.57 -9.75
C SER A 10 12.21 12.23 -8.72
N GLY A 11 13.32 12.99 -8.76
CA GLY A 11 14.39 12.89 -7.78
C GLY A 11 15.34 11.70 -7.97
N LEU A 12 16.31 11.61 -7.06
CA LEU A 12 17.33 10.55 -7.07
C LEU A 12 16.75 9.14 -6.96
N THR A 13 15.67 9.00 -6.19
CA THR A 13 14.95 7.70 -6.06
C THR A 13 14.40 7.25 -7.41
N GLY A 14 13.82 8.17 -8.18
CA GLY A 14 13.32 7.86 -9.52
C GLY A 14 14.43 7.47 -10.49
N LEU A 15 15.56 8.17 -10.45
CA LEU A 15 16.73 7.81 -11.25
C LEU A 15 17.23 6.39 -10.91
N PHE A 16 17.36 6.10 -9.62
CA PHE A 16 17.79 4.78 -9.14
C PHE A 16 16.81 3.68 -9.57
N MET A 17 15.52 3.86 -9.31
CA MET A 17 14.46 2.86 -9.60
C MET A 17 14.30 2.60 -11.09
N LEU A 18 14.38 3.64 -11.94
CA LEU A 18 14.11 3.51 -13.38
C LEU A 18 15.35 3.23 -14.22
N ARG A 19 16.53 3.67 -13.78
CA ARG A 19 17.75 3.59 -14.59
C ARG A 19 18.85 2.69 -14.02
N ILE A 20 18.90 2.45 -12.74
CA ILE A 20 19.97 1.65 -12.11
C ILE A 20 19.45 0.28 -11.73
N LEU A 21 18.36 0.23 -10.98
CA LEU A 21 17.83 -1.01 -10.41
C LEU A 21 17.51 -2.11 -11.44
N PRO A 22 16.94 -1.81 -12.63
CA PRO A 22 16.66 -2.83 -13.65
C PRO A 22 17.91 -3.50 -14.24
N TYR A 23 19.08 -2.87 -14.10
CA TYR A 23 20.33 -3.40 -14.63
C TYR A 23 21.19 -4.12 -13.60
N LEU A 24 20.81 -4.07 -12.32
CA LEU A 24 21.55 -4.78 -11.28
C LEU A 24 21.26 -6.29 -11.35
N PRO A 25 22.31 -7.13 -11.41
CA PRO A 25 22.14 -8.58 -11.38
C PRO A 25 21.34 -9.01 -10.14
N GLY A 26 20.35 -9.87 -10.34
CA GLY A 26 19.46 -10.35 -9.28
C GLY A 26 18.27 -9.46 -8.98
N LEU A 27 18.30 -8.16 -9.24
CA LEU A 27 17.18 -7.24 -8.98
C LEU A 27 16.31 -6.97 -10.21
N LYS A 28 16.83 -7.15 -11.41
CA LYS A 28 16.10 -6.97 -12.68
C LYS A 28 14.80 -7.79 -12.77
N ASN A 29 14.77 -8.93 -12.09
CA ASN A 29 13.59 -9.81 -12.09
C ASN A 29 12.49 -9.34 -11.12
N TYR A 30 12.84 -8.48 -10.17
CA TYR A 30 11.91 -7.96 -9.16
C TYR A 30 11.35 -6.60 -9.53
N VAL A 31 12.11 -5.79 -10.26
CA VAL A 31 11.67 -4.45 -10.64
C VAL A 31 11.84 -4.27 -12.15
N ASN A 32 10.71 -4.37 -12.86
CA ASN A 32 10.63 -4.02 -14.27
C ASN A 32 9.78 -2.74 -14.40
N PRO A 33 10.38 -1.57 -14.71
CA PRO A 33 9.62 -0.33 -14.83
C PRO A 33 8.54 -0.35 -15.90
N LYS A 34 8.76 -1.15 -16.97
CA LYS A 34 7.80 -1.29 -18.07
C LYS A 34 6.62 -2.19 -17.69
N LYS A 35 6.78 -3.03 -16.67
CA LYS A 35 5.78 -3.97 -16.22
C LYS A 35 5.87 -4.12 -14.71
N PHE A 36 5.45 -3.09 -13.99
CA PHE A 36 5.44 -3.10 -12.53
C PHE A 36 4.17 -3.79 -12.04
N GLU A 37 4.32 -5.03 -11.60
CA GLU A 37 3.22 -5.85 -11.11
C GLU A 37 3.14 -5.81 -9.60
N PHE A 38 1.94 -5.61 -9.08
CA PHE A 38 1.67 -5.62 -7.65
C PHE A 38 0.26 -6.14 -7.36
N ILE A 39 0.02 -6.50 -6.12
CA ILE A 39 -1.33 -6.80 -5.61
C ILE A 39 -1.78 -5.69 -4.68
N THR A 40 -3.08 -5.46 -4.62
CA THR A 40 -3.70 -4.56 -3.64
C THR A 40 -4.38 -5.38 -2.57
N TYR A 41 -4.25 -4.94 -1.33
CA TYR A 41 -5.00 -5.50 -0.21
C TYR A 41 -6.08 -4.51 0.19
N ASP A 42 -7.31 -4.84 -0.12
CA ASP A 42 -8.48 -4.05 0.21
C ASP A 42 -9.36 -4.78 1.23
N TYR A 43 -10.06 -4.04 2.07
CA TYR A 43 -11.05 -4.56 3.02
C TYR A 43 -10.54 -5.68 3.94
N ILE A 44 -9.36 -5.48 4.53
CA ILE A 44 -8.77 -6.47 5.42
C ILE A 44 -9.55 -6.53 6.72
N TYR A 45 -10.02 -7.72 7.05
CA TYR A 45 -10.59 -8.03 8.36
C TYR A 45 -9.74 -9.09 9.05
N VAL A 46 -9.38 -8.82 10.28
CA VAL A 46 -8.67 -9.76 11.14
C VAL A 46 -9.48 -9.98 12.41
N LYS A 47 -9.72 -11.23 12.74
CA LYS A 47 -10.40 -11.56 14.00
C LYS A 47 -9.51 -11.11 15.17
N PRO A 48 -10.07 -10.40 16.17
CA PRO A 48 -9.30 -9.97 17.32
C PRO A 48 -8.51 -11.13 17.96
N GLY A 49 -7.24 -10.88 18.28
CA GLY A 49 -6.32 -11.88 18.82
C GLY A 49 -5.61 -12.75 17.76
N HIS A 50 -5.76 -12.45 16.47
CA HIS A 50 -5.10 -13.14 15.37
C HIS A 50 -4.27 -12.21 14.48
N GLU A 51 -3.94 -11.03 14.98
CA GLU A 51 -3.21 -9.99 14.26
C GLU A 51 -1.78 -10.45 13.89
N ASP A 52 -1.21 -11.34 14.67
CA ASP A 52 0.09 -11.97 14.44
C ASP A 52 0.15 -12.77 13.12
N LYS A 53 -1.00 -13.23 12.63
CA LYS A 53 -1.10 -14.02 11.39
C LYS A 53 -1.15 -13.16 10.12
N LEU A 54 -1.38 -11.87 10.27
CA LEU A 54 -1.60 -10.95 9.14
C LEU A 54 -0.36 -10.88 8.22
N GLU A 55 0.82 -10.79 8.79
CA GLU A 55 2.08 -10.76 8.02
C GLU A 55 2.27 -12.04 7.21
N ARG A 56 2.03 -13.20 7.83
CA ARG A 56 2.13 -14.49 7.13
C ARG A 56 1.10 -14.60 6.01
N MET A 57 -0.11 -14.10 6.22
CA MET A 57 -1.15 -14.06 5.18
C MET A 57 -0.69 -13.21 3.98
N PHE A 58 -0.13 -12.02 4.23
CA PHE A 58 0.39 -11.17 3.15
C PHE A 58 1.51 -11.84 2.36
N ILE A 59 2.46 -12.47 3.04
CA ILE A 59 3.55 -13.21 2.39
C ILE A 59 3.00 -14.35 1.54
N THR A 60 2.04 -15.12 2.08
CA THR A 60 1.43 -16.23 1.34
C THR A 60 0.72 -15.74 0.08
N LEU A 61 -0.03 -14.64 0.17
CA LEU A 61 -0.71 -14.06 -1.00
C LEU A 61 0.29 -13.54 -2.05
N LEU A 62 1.38 -12.89 -1.63
CA LEU A 62 2.44 -12.49 -2.55
C LEU A 62 3.02 -13.69 -3.31
N GLN A 63 3.25 -14.79 -2.62
CA GLN A 63 3.78 -16.02 -3.23
C GLN A 63 2.76 -16.65 -4.20
N GLU A 64 1.51 -16.78 -3.79
CA GLU A 64 0.44 -17.36 -4.60
C GLU A 64 0.21 -16.58 -5.90
N PHE A 65 0.16 -15.26 -5.82
CA PHE A 65 -0.02 -14.39 -6.98
C PHE A 65 1.28 -14.09 -7.73
N LYS A 66 2.40 -14.65 -7.29
CA LYS A 66 3.74 -14.37 -7.85
C LYS A 66 3.99 -12.87 -8.01
N ALA A 67 3.60 -12.10 -7.00
CA ALA A 67 3.77 -10.67 -6.93
C ALA A 67 4.94 -10.32 -6.02
N THR A 68 5.73 -9.34 -6.42
CA THR A 68 6.88 -8.87 -5.63
C THR A 68 6.49 -7.76 -4.66
N PHE A 69 5.42 -7.03 -4.98
CA PHE A 69 4.97 -5.88 -4.22
C PHE A 69 3.49 -6.01 -3.86
N ALA A 70 3.16 -5.43 -2.73
CA ALA A 70 1.78 -5.22 -2.33
C ALA A 70 1.56 -3.75 -1.96
N LEU A 71 0.38 -3.26 -2.28
CA LEU A 71 -0.09 -1.95 -1.88
C LEU A 71 -1.21 -2.12 -0.88
N LEU A 72 -1.07 -1.47 0.25
CA LEU A 72 -2.07 -1.43 1.30
C LEU A 72 -2.38 0.01 1.65
N TRP A 73 -3.63 0.39 1.45
CA TRP A 73 -4.16 1.67 1.91
C TRP A 73 -4.84 1.47 3.25
N GLN A 74 -4.42 2.22 4.23
CA GLN A 74 -4.96 2.09 5.57
C GLN A 74 -5.03 3.44 6.28
N ASP A 75 -6.18 3.71 6.87
CA ASP A 75 -6.33 4.88 7.73
C ASP A 75 -5.45 4.73 8.99
N VAL A 76 -4.80 5.81 9.38
CA VAL A 76 -3.99 5.87 10.61
C VAL A 76 -4.82 5.59 11.88
N LYS A 77 -6.12 5.79 11.82
CA LYS A 77 -7.08 5.47 12.90
C LYS A 77 -7.50 4.01 12.93
N SER A 78 -7.14 3.23 11.90
CA SER A 78 -7.45 1.81 11.88
C SER A 78 -6.76 1.06 13.01
N PRO A 79 -7.44 0.16 13.73
CA PRO A 79 -6.81 -0.67 14.77
C PRO A 79 -5.70 -1.56 14.21
N LEU A 80 -5.70 -1.86 12.91
CA LEU A 80 -4.64 -2.63 12.26
C LEU A 80 -3.40 -1.78 11.89
N HIS A 81 -3.49 -0.45 11.89
CA HIS A 81 -2.39 0.42 11.53
C HIS A 81 -1.11 0.18 12.36
N PRO A 82 -1.15 0.09 13.71
CA PRO A 82 0.03 -0.20 14.50
C PRO A 82 0.59 -1.61 14.25
N VAL A 83 -0.26 -2.58 13.91
CA VAL A 83 0.15 -3.95 13.57
C VAL A 83 0.94 -3.94 12.27
N VAL A 84 0.36 -3.37 11.20
CA VAL A 84 0.99 -3.25 9.88
C VAL A 84 2.30 -2.46 9.95
N ASN A 85 2.38 -1.44 10.80
CA ASN A 85 3.62 -0.65 10.94
C ASN A 85 4.77 -1.42 11.59
N LYS A 86 4.47 -2.43 12.39
CA LYS A 86 5.48 -3.30 13.04
C LYS A 86 5.94 -4.46 12.16
N MET A 87 5.23 -4.79 11.08
CA MET A 87 5.59 -5.87 10.18
C MET A 87 6.91 -5.60 9.47
N ASP A 88 7.61 -6.67 9.12
CA ASP A 88 8.73 -6.59 8.18
C ASP A 88 8.19 -6.29 6.77
N LYS A 89 8.44 -5.08 6.31
CA LYS A 89 8.01 -4.62 4.98
C LYS A 89 9.05 -4.90 3.90
N GLY A 90 10.10 -5.63 4.24
CA GLY A 90 11.17 -5.98 3.32
C GLY A 90 12.08 -4.80 2.95
N PHE A 91 13.16 -5.12 2.27
CA PHE A 91 14.25 -4.20 1.95
C PHE A 91 13.81 -2.93 1.20
N LEU A 92 12.88 -3.05 0.26
CA LEU A 92 12.46 -1.91 -0.55
C LEU A 92 11.65 -0.87 0.23
N SER A 93 11.01 -1.26 1.32
CA SER A 93 10.28 -0.32 2.17
C SER A 93 11.18 0.69 2.86
N THR A 94 12.46 0.35 3.05
CA THR A 94 13.47 1.22 3.66
C THR A 94 13.73 2.47 2.80
N PHE A 95 13.49 2.38 1.50
CA PHE A 95 13.65 3.49 0.56
C PHE A 95 12.36 4.25 0.27
N SER A 96 11.22 3.72 0.69
CA SER A 96 9.94 4.37 0.50
C SER A 96 9.57 5.17 1.76
N LYS A 97 9.62 6.49 1.67
CA LYS A 97 8.88 7.31 2.63
C LYS A 97 7.40 7.01 2.39
N VAL A 98 6.74 6.49 3.40
CA VAL A 98 5.28 6.27 3.33
C VAL A 98 4.61 7.62 3.11
N PRO A 99 4.05 7.90 1.94
CA PRO A 99 3.35 9.15 1.74
C PRO A 99 2.08 9.10 2.60
N THR A 100 1.95 10.05 3.49
CA THR A 100 0.68 10.31 4.15
C THR A 100 -0.23 10.95 3.10
N GLY A 101 -1.03 10.15 2.43
CA GLY A 101 -2.10 10.63 1.57
C GLY A 101 -3.18 11.32 2.41
N ARG A 102 -3.73 12.41 1.91
CA ARG A 102 -4.94 13.02 2.47
C ARG A 102 -6.08 12.74 1.50
N THR A 103 -7.07 12.01 1.96
CA THR A 103 -8.30 11.81 1.20
C THR A 103 -9.26 12.95 1.54
N MET A 104 -9.71 13.68 0.54
CA MET A 104 -10.80 14.65 0.68
C MET A 104 -12.11 13.94 0.33
N MET A 105 -13.08 14.04 1.23
CA MET A 105 -14.44 13.58 0.96
C MET A 105 -15.38 14.77 0.88
N THR A 106 -16.21 14.81 -0.16
CA THR A 106 -17.33 15.75 -0.24
C THR A 106 -18.54 15.06 0.35
N LEU A 107 -19.00 15.57 1.48
CA LEU A 107 -20.18 15.07 2.17
C LEU A 107 -21.35 15.99 1.81
N GLY A 108 -22.30 15.48 1.03
CA GLY A 108 -23.53 16.22 0.73
C GLY A 108 -24.63 15.98 1.77
N ASN A 109 -25.38 17.01 2.13
CA ASN A 109 -26.61 16.93 2.93
C ASN A 109 -26.50 16.21 4.29
N ILE A 110 -25.37 16.33 5.00
CA ILE A 110 -25.21 15.84 6.35
C ILE A 110 -24.91 16.99 7.31
N SER A 111 -25.35 16.87 8.57
CA SER A 111 -25.11 17.87 9.61
C SER A 111 -23.65 17.86 10.09
N ASP A 112 -23.19 18.98 10.65
CA ASP A 112 -21.86 19.12 11.23
C ASP A 112 -21.59 18.08 12.34
N GLU A 113 -22.63 17.72 13.06
CA GLU A 113 -22.55 16.67 14.11
C GLU A 113 -22.28 15.30 13.49
N GLN A 114 -22.96 14.96 12.40
CA GLN A 114 -22.72 13.72 11.65
C GLN A 114 -21.32 13.71 11.03
N VAL A 115 -20.86 14.84 10.50
CA VAL A 115 -19.48 14.99 10.00
C VAL A 115 -18.49 14.70 11.13
N SER A 116 -18.69 15.30 12.30
CA SER A 116 -17.82 15.11 13.46
C SER A 116 -17.76 13.66 13.91
N GLN A 117 -18.87 12.95 13.91
CA GLN A 117 -18.93 11.52 14.23
C GLN A 117 -18.23 10.65 13.21
N LEU A 118 -18.39 10.95 11.92
CA LEU A 118 -17.69 10.24 10.82
C LEU A 118 -16.18 10.45 10.90
N MET A 119 -15.74 11.67 11.21
CA MET A 119 -14.30 11.99 11.33
C MET A 119 -13.61 11.29 12.49
N GLN A 120 -14.34 10.73 13.44
CA GLN A 120 -13.79 9.92 14.53
C GLN A 120 -13.57 8.45 14.15
N LYS A 121 -14.22 7.96 13.09
CA LYS A 121 -14.12 6.58 12.64
C LYS A 121 -13.02 6.41 11.61
N PRO A 122 -12.39 5.22 11.54
CA PRO A 122 -11.47 4.93 10.46
C PRO A 122 -12.19 4.92 9.11
N VAL A 123 -11.56 5.51 8.10
CA VAL A 123 -12.07 5.53 6.73
C VAL A 123 -11.42 4.38 5.96
N PHE A 124 -12.25 3.59 5.28
CA PHE A 124 -11.78 2.55 4.37
C PHE A 124 -11.82 3.12 2.94
N THR A 125 -10.67 3.18 2.32
CA THR A 125 -10.53 3.55 0.91
C THR A 125 -10.15 2.31 0.11
N CYS A 126 -10.80 2.13 -1.03
CA CYS A 126 -10.42 1.10 -1.99
C CYS A 126 -9.36 1.64 -2.95
N ALA A 127 -8.42 0.81 -3.37
CA ALA A 127 -7.42 1.21 -4.35
C ALA A 127 -8.06 1.62 -5.69
N MET A 128 -9.25 1.13 -6.00
CA MET A 128 -10.01 1.50 -7.19
C MET A 128 -10.66 2.89 -7.11
N ASP A 129 -10.81 3.45 -5.92
CA ASP A 129 -11.37 4.81 -5.74
C ASP A 129 -10.35 5.91 -6.08
N MET A 130 -9.13 5.54 -6.45
CA MET A 130 -8.00 6.45 -6.68
C MET A 130 -7.58 6.55 -8.16
N THR A 131 -8.37 6.02 -9.06
CA THR A 131 -8.13 6.05 -10.53
C THR A 131 -8.82 7.22 -11.23
#